data_6601991686ed46bc4afe6d75fb861346
#
_entry.id   6601991686ed46bc4afe6d75fb861346
#
_cell.length_a   1.000
_cell.length_b   1.000
_cell.length_c   1.000
_cell.angle_alpha   90.00
_cell.angle_beta   90.00
_cell.angle_gamma   90.00
#
_symmetry.space_group_name_H-M   'P 1'
#
loop_
_entity.id
_entity.type
_entity.pdbx_description
1 polymer ?
#
loop_
_entity_poly.entity_id
_entity_poly.type
_entity_poly.pdbx_seq_one_letter_code
_entity_poly.pdbx_strand_id
1 'polypeptide(L)'
;MAAAGATLHCRAMETMLLLLPDVAMVALGLLLSRGNGWDRRFWDGLEKLVYFVLFPALLFNSILKAPLSIGSAAPVMASAVAVVGAGIVLGWLAARVLKPDPVRFASGVQTAFRFNSYVAFALAQRIGGEAGLALCAMLAGIIVPMVNVAAVLALARNAGGGWWNAILRNPLVMATLGGMAGNALGLVLPEPVSASITRLGTAALATGLLTVGAGLVIKSEPAAGDRSTTSMTVWFTVVKLLLMPALAMLATTLVPMAPLERTILVMFAAMPTASTCYILATRMGGDGAYVARLVTLSMVASLATVPVWLALVR
;
A
#
# COMPACT_ATOMS: atom_id res chain seq x y z
N MET A 1 -20.49 21.73 -18.69
CA MET A 1 -19.66 21.72 -17.47
C MET A 1 -20.44 21.27 -16.22
N ALA A 2 -21.66 21.74 -15.96
CA ALA A 2 -22.44 21.34 -14.78
C ALA A 2 -22.82 19.84 -14.71
N ALA A 3 -23.18 19.22 -15.82
CA ALA A 3 -23.54 17.80 -15.87
C ALA A 3 -22.34 16.86 -15.59
N ALA A 4 -21.15 17.21 -16.05
CA ALA A 4 -19.92 16.46 -15.78
C ALA A 4 -19.50 16.56 -14.30
N GLY A 5 -19.73 17.70 -13.67
CA GLY A 5 -19.50 17.89 -12.23
C GLY A 5 -20.46 17.07 -11.36
N ALA A 6 -21.74 17.00 -11.75
CA ALA A 6 -22.75 16.22 -11.05
C ALA A 6 -22.49 14.71 -11.13
N THR A 7 -22.07 14.22 -12.29
CA THR A 7 -21.70 12.79 -12.46
C THR A 7 -20.45 12.41 -11.68
N LEU A 8 -19.44 13.29 -11.63
CA LEU A 8 -18.23 13.07 -10.84
C LEU A 8 -18.56 13.04 -9.34
N HIS A 9 -19.40 13.94 -8.89
CA HIS A 9 -19.83 14.00 -7.47
C HIS A 9 -20.62 12.76 -7.05
N CYS A 10 -21.54 12.28 -7.90
CA CYS A 10 -22.29 11.06 -7.66
C CYS A 10 -21.36 9.83 -7.59
N ARG A 11 -20.42 9.68 -8.54
CA ARG A 11 -19.45 8.59 -8.55
C ARG A 11 -18.49 8.65 -7.35
N ALA A 12 -18.05 9.83 -6.94
CA ALA A 12 -17.22 9.98 -5.74
C ALA A 12 -17.99 9.57 -4.49
N MET A 13 -19.28 9.93 -4.38
CA MET A 13 -20.13 9.54 -3.27
C MET A 13 -20.37 8.02 -3.22
N GLU A 14 -20.63 7.36 -4.34
CA GLU A 14 -20.72 5.90 -4.42
C GLU A 14 -19.40 5.23 -3.99
N THR A 15 -18.26 5.78 -4.41
CA THR A 15 -16.95 5.27 -4.02
C THR A 15 -16.68 5.47 -2.53
N MET A 16 -17.08 6.61 -1.95
CA MET A 16 -17.01 6.83 -0.49
C MET A 16 -17.84 5.82 0.29
N LEU A 17 -19.06 5.51 -0.17
CA LEU A 17 -19.90 4.48 0.46
C LEU A 17 -19.26 3.08 0.39
N LEU A 18 -18.57 2.77 -0.70
CA LEU A 18 -17.80 1.53 -0.82
C LEU A 18 -16.63 1.46 0.18
N LEU A 19 -16.01 2.59 0.49
CA LEU A 19 -14.89 2.66 1.44
C LEU A 19 -15.35 2.70 2.90
N LEU A 20 -16.61 3.04 3.17
CA LEU A 20 -17.10 3.27 4.54
C LEU A 20 -16.84 2.09 5.48
N PRO A 21 -17.07 0.80 5.13
CA PRO A 21 -16.77 -0.32 6.01
C PRO A 21 -15.26 -0.43 6.32
N ASP A 22 -14.39 -0.16 5.35
CA ASP A 22 -12.93 -0.24 5.55
C ASP A 22 -12.45 0.90 6.45
N VAL A 23 -12.99 2.11 6.25
CA VAL A 23 -12.75 3.27 7.13
C VAL A 23 -13.27 2.99 8.55
N ALA A 24 -14.44 2.36 8.68
CA ALA A 24 -14.98 1.97 9.98
C ALA A 24 -14.08 0.97 10.72
N MET A 25 -13.49 -0.01 10.01
CA MET A 25 -12.51 -0.94 10.60
C MET A 25 -11.23 -0.23 11.03
N VAL A 26 -10.72 0.71 10.25
CA VAL A 26 -9.57 1.55 10.64
C VAL A 26 -9.92 2.41 11.85
N ALA A 27 -11.09 3.05 11.85
CA ALA A 27 -11.56 3.85 12.99
C ALA A 27 -11.73 3.00 14.26
N LEU A 28 -12.28 1.79 14.12
CA LEU A 28 -12.40 0.85 15.24
C LEU A 28 -11.03 0.46 15.80
N GLY A 29 -10.04 0.15 14.96
CA GLY A 29 -8.67 -0.12 15.38
C GLY A 29 -8.05 1.06 16.14
N LEU A 30 -8.27 2.30 15.66
CA LEU A 30 -7.87 3.52 16.34
C LEU A 30 -8.55 3.68 17.71
N LEU A 31 -9.84 3.44 17.82
CA LEU A 31 -10.59 3.53 19.06
C LEU A 31 -10.15 2.47 20.09
N LEU A 32 -10.01 1.23 19.65
CA LEU A 32 -9.54 0.14 20.50
C LEU A 32 -8.13 0.39 21.04
N SER A 33 -7.23 0.92 20.25
CA SER A 33 -5.85 1.21 20.67
C SER A 33 -5.74 2.40 21.63
N ARG A 34 -6.75 3.28 21.67
CA ARG A 34 -6.86 4.39 22.64
C ARG A 34 -7.56 4.01 23.92
N GLY A 35 -8.37 2.97 23.89
CA GLY A 35 -9.18 2.49 25.01
C GLY A 35 -8.55 1.30 25.74
N ASN A 36 -9.01 1.11 26.94
CA ASN A 36 -8.89 -0.02 27.86
C ASN A 36 -8.03 -1.24 27.46
N GLY A 37 -6.75 -1.28 27.84
CA GLY A 37 -6.01 -2.52 28.02
C GLY A 37 -5.41 -3.17 26.76
N TRP A 38 -5.67 -2.64 25.59
CA TRP A 38 -5.04 -3.09 24.34
C TRP A 38 -3.66 -2.44 24.19
N ASP A 39 -2.67 -3.05 24.82
CA ASP A 39 -1.32 -2.53 24.82
C ASP A 39 -0.64 -2.66 23.44
N ARG A 40 0.52 -2.02 23.31
CA ARG A 40 1.29 -2.07 22.07
C ARG A 40 1.75 -3.49 21.73
N ARG A 41 2.01 -4.34 22.72
CA ARG A 41 2.45 -5.72 22.50
C ARG A 41 1.38 -6.56 21.82
N PHE A 42 0.11 -6.33 22.17
CA PHE A 42 -1.02 -6.96 21.48
C PHE A 42 -1.07 -6.58 20.00
N TRP A 43 -0.98 -5.28 19.68
CA TRP A 43 -1.04 -4.79 18.30
C TRP A 43 0.17 -5.24 17.48
N ASP A 44 1.37 -5.22 18.04
CA ASP A 44 2.58 -5.76 17.40
C ASP A 44 2.46 -7.26 17.14
N GLY A 45 1.84 -8.02 18.06
CA GLY A 45 1.55 -9.44 17.89
C GLY A 45 0.52 -9.71 16.78
N LEU A 46 -0.57 -8.93 16.76
CA LEU A 46 -1.59 -9.01 15.72
C LEU A 46 -1.02 -8.66 14.34
N GLU A 47 -0.22 -7.60 14.24
CA GLU A 47 0.45 -7.22 12.99
C GLU A 47 1.37 -8.34 12.48
N LYS A 48 2.13 -9.01 13.37
CA LYS A 48 2.95 -10.17 13.00
C LYS A 48 2.09 -11.32 12.48
N LEU A 49 0.99 -11.66 13.14
CA LEU A 49 0.07 -12.71 12.69
C LEU A 49 -0.49 -12.38 11.30
N VAL A 50 -0.95 -11.15 11.11
CA VAL A 50 -1.48 -10.67 9.83
C VAL A 50 -0.40 -10.79 8.74
N TYR A 51 0.80 -10.28 9.01
CA TYR A 51 1.87 -10.20 8.02
C TYR A 51 2.48 -11.57 7.66
N PHE A 52 2.68 -12.46 8.65
CA PHE A 52 3.37 -13.73 8.43
C PHE A 52 2.45 -14.90 8.10
N VAL A 53 1.15 -14.81 8.44
CA VAL A 53 0.21 -15.93 8.29
C VAL A 53 -1.00 -15.56 7.44
N LEU A 54 -1.78 -14.55 7.87
CA LEU A 54 -3.08 -14.29 7.27
C LEU A 54 -2.98 -13.72 5.85
N PHE A 55 -2.14 -12.72 5.62
CA PHE A 55 -1.94 -12.17 4.29
C PHE A 55 -1.25 -13.12 3.31
N PRO A 56 -0.20 -13.86 3.68
CA PRO A 56 0.34 -14.90 2.82
C PRO A 56 -0.72 -15.92 2.39
N ALA A 57 -1.58 -16.37 3.31
CA ALA A 57 -2.69 -17.27 2.99
C ALA A 57 -3.69 -16.63 1.99
N LEU A 58 -4.06 -15.36 2.23
CA LEU A 58 -4.94 -14.59 1.34
C LEU A 58 -4.36 -14.51 -0.06
N LEU A 59 -3.11 -14.03 -0.19
CA LEU A 59 -2.47 -13.80 -1.49
C LEU A 59 -2.26 -15.09 -2.26
N PHE A 60 -1.75 -16.12 -1.60
CA PHE A 60 -1.56 -17.43 -2.20
C PHE A 60 -2.87 -17.98 -2.77
N ASN A 61 -3.94 -18.00 -1.97
CA ASN A 61 -5.24 -18.52 -2.39
C ASN A 61 -5.86 -17.74 -3.52
N SER A 62 -5.82 -16.40 -3.45
CA SER A 62 -6.41 -15.53 -4.48
C SER A 62 -5.69 -15.65 -5.81
N ILE A 63 -4.35 -15.73 -5.82
CA ILE A 63 -3.57 -15.89 -7.05
C ILE A 63 -3.72 -17.30 -7.60
N LEU A 64 -3.71 -18.32 -6.74
CA LEU A 64 -3.87 -19.72 -7.15
C LEU A 64 -5.18 -19.95 -7.90
N LYS A 65 -6.27 -19.32 -7.45
CA LYS A 65 -7.62 -19.47 -8.03
C LYS A 65 -7.93 -18.46 -9.14
N ALA A 66 -7.07 -17.47 -9.37
CA ALA A 66 -7.34 -16.41 -10.33
C ALA A 66 -7.36 -16.96 -11.78
N PRO A 67 -8.34 -16.58 -12.59
CA PRO A 67 -8.39 -16.91 -14.03
C PRO A 67 -7.47 -15.95 -14.83
N LEU A 68 -6.27 -15.67 -14.30
CA LEU A 68 -5.34 -14.72 -14.89
C LEU A 68 -4.26 -15.46 -15.68
N SER A 69 -4.12 -15.16 -16.95
CA SER A 69 -2.90 -15.48 -17.68
C SER A 69 -1.85 -14.41 -17.37
N ILE A 70 -0.66 -14.81 -16.96
CA ILE A 70 0.47 -13.90 -16.65
C ILE A 70 0.77 -13.00 -17.86
N GLY A 71 0.59 -13.50 -19.08
CA GLY A 71 0.80 -12.74 -20.31
C GLY A 71 -0.17 -11.57 -20.49
N SER A 72 -1.42 -11.72 -20.10
CA SER A 72 -2.41 -10.62 -20.21
C SER A 72 -2.20 -9.52 -19.17
N ALA A 73 -1.62 -9.82 -18.01
CA ALA A 73 -1.34 -8.85 -16.96
C ALA A 73 -0.01 -8.09 -17.17
N ALA A 74 0.83 -8.49 -18.15
CA ALA A 74 2.13 -7.86 -18.37
C ALA A 74 2.07 -6.34 -18.63
N PRO A 75 1.12 -5.79 -19.40
CA PRO A 75 1.03 -4.34 -19.61
C PRO A 75 0.75 -3.56 -18.32
N VAL A 76 -0.15 -4.04 -17.48
CA VAL A 76 -0.47 -3.37 -16.20
C VAL A 76 0.70 -3.50 -15.21
N MET A 77 1.40 -4.63 -15.20
CA MET A 77 2.58 -4.85 -14.36
C MET A 77 3.72 -3.93 -14.76
N ALA A 78 4.03 -3.80 -16.06
CA ALA A 78 5.04 -2.88 -16.57
C ALA A 78 4.70 -1.42 -16.24
N SER A 79 3.43 -1.04 -16.40
CA SER A 79 2.94 0.30 -16.06
C SER A 79 3.07 0.59 -14.58
N ALA A 80 2.77 -0.36 -13.70
CA ALA A 80 2.93 -0.21 -12.26
C ALA A 80 4.41 -0.02 -11.87
N VAL A 81 5.32 -0.79 -12.47
CA VAL A 81 6.78 -0.64 -12.27
C VAL A 81 7.24 0.75 -12.73
N ALA A 82 6.76 1.23 -13.88
CA ALA A 82 7.10 2.56 -14.39
C ALA A 82 6.58 3.68 -13.48
N VAL A 83 5.32 3.60 -13.03
CA VAL A 83 4.68 4.56 -12.13
C VAL A 83 5.42 4.62 -10.78
N VAL A 84 5.71 3.47 -10.19
CA VAL A 84 6.42 3.41 -8.90
C VAL A 84 7.87 3.81 -9.06
N GLY A 85 8.52 3.45 -10.16
CA GLY A 85 9.86 3.92 -10.51
C GLY A 85 9.93 5.45 -10.60
N ALA A 86 8.95 6.06 -11.27
CA ALA A 86 8.81 7.52 -11.31
C ALA A 86 8.57 8.11 -9.90
N GLY A 87 7.74 7.46 -9.08
CA GLY A 87 7.52 7.86 -7.68
C GLY A 87 8.81 7.82 -6.84
N ILE A 88 9.65 6.81 -7.03
CA ILE A 88 10.98 6.73 -6.40
C ILE A 88 11.85 7.90 -6.86
N VAL A 89 11.96 8.14 -8.16
CA VAL A 89 12.76 9.25 -8.72
C VAL A 89 12.28 10.60 -8.21
N LEU A 90 10.96 10.84 -8.23
CA LEU A 90 10.36 12.07 -7.71
C LEU A 90 10.58 12.24 -6.21
N GLY A 91 10.49 11.15 -5.44
CA GLY A 91 10.82 11.17 -4.00
C GLY A 91 12.27 11.57 -3.76
N TRP A 92 13.22 10.97 -4.49
CA TRP A 92 14.65 11.27 -4.38
C TRP A 92 15.03 12.65 -4.91
N LEU A 93 14.25 13.20 -5.83
CA LEU A 93 14.47 14.56 -6.36
C LEU A 93 14.36 15.62 -5.27
N ALA A 94 13.56 15.38 -4.21
CA ALA A 94 13.45 16.27 -3.05
C ALA A 94 14.82 16.58 -2.41
N ALA A 95 15.77 15.63 -2.41
CA ALA A 95 17.12 15.86 -1.87
C ALA A 95 17.86 16.98 -2.60
N ARG A 96 17.67 17.07 -3.92
CA ARG A 96 18.33 18.09 -4.74
C ARG A 96 17.63 19.45 -4.70
N VAL A 97 16.29 19.42 -4.68
CA VAL A 97 15.46 20.64 -4.76
C VAL A 97 15.37 21.33 -3.40
N LEU A 98 15.13 20.57 -2.33
CA LEU A 98 14.84 21.12 -0.99
C LEU A 98 16.07 21.19 -0.09
N LYS A 99 17.16 20.48 -0.43
CA LYS A 99 18.38 20.37 0.40
C LYS A 99 18.08 20.09 1.87
N PRO A 100 17.31 19.04 2.18
CA PRO A 100 16.80 18.75 3.50
C PRO A 100 17.87 18.20 4.44
N ASP A 101 17.52 18.10 5.75
CA ASP A 101 18.30 17.31 6.70
C ASP A 101 18.43 15.86 6.21
N PRO A 102 19.65 15.29 6.13
CA PRO A 102 19.87 13.98 5.55
C PRO A 102 19.15 12.84 6.27
N VAL A 103 19.01 12.87 7.60
CA VAL A 103 18.37 11.82 8.40
C VAL A 103 16.87 11.85 8.17
N ARG A 104 16.27 13.02 8.20
CA ARG A 104 14.82 13.19 7.92
C ARG A 104 14.49 12.84 6.50
N PHE A 105 15.33 13.25 5.54
CA PHE A 105 15.14 12.88 4.14
C PHE A 105 15.19 11.35 3.96
N ALA A 106 16.23 10.69 4.45
CA ALA A 106 16.39 9.24 4.35
C ALA A 106 15.21 8.49 4.97
N SER A 107 14.69 9.00 6.10
CA SER A 107 13.53 8.43 6.78
C SER A 107 12.23 8.65 6.00
N GLY A 108 12.01 9.88 5.52
CA GLY A 108 10.75 10.30 4.92
C GLY A 108 10.57 9.90 3.46
N VAL A 109 11.66 9.80 2.66
CA VAL A 109 11.57 9.59 1.21
C VAL A 109 10.77 8.34 0.82
N GLN A 110 10.83 7.28 1.61
CA GLN A 110 10.08 6.06 1.38
C GLN A 110 8.55 6.27 1.40
N THR A 111 8.07 7.31 2.07
CA THR A 111 6.64 7.62 2.14
C THR A 111 6.07 8.12 0.83
N ALA A 112 6.93 8.61 -0.08
CA ALA A 112 6.53 9.06 -1.40
C ALA A 112 6.15 7.92 -2.36
N PHE A 113 6.63 6.68 -2.13
CA PHE A 113 6.43 5.57 -3.07
C PHE A 113 5.95 4.27 -2.43
N ARG A 114 6.14 4.03 -1.13
CA ARG A 114 5.56 2.87 -0.45
C ARG A 114 4.07 3.07 -0.24
N PHE A 115 3.30 1.98 -0.30
CA PHE A 115 1.85 1.98 -0.23
C PHE A 115 1.34 1.08 0.89
N ASN A 116 0.15 1.37 1.39
CA ASN A 116 -0.52 0.55 2.39
C ASN A 116 -1.16 -0.66 1.71
N SER A 117 -0.52 -1.81 1.82
CA SER A 117 -1.00 -3.06 1.22
C SER A 117 -2.34 -3.52 1.79
N TYR A 118 -2.61 -3.25 3.07
CA TYR A 118 -3.84 -3.68 3.72
C TYR A 118 -5.05 -3.00 3.11
N VAL A 119 -4.97 -1.68 2.97
CA VAL A 119 -6.01 -0.88 2.32
C VAL A 119 -6.12 -1.25 0.83
N ALA A 120 -4.97 -1.45 0.15
CA ALA A 120 -4.95 -1.83 -1.26
C ALA A 120 -5.70 -3.14 -1.53
N PHE A 121 -5.43 -4.18 -0.73
CA PHE A 121 -6.06 -5.49 -0.91
C PHE A 121 -7.55 -5.47 -0.55
N ALA A 122 -7.93 -4.79 0.54
CA ALA A 122 -9.33 -4.63 0.91
C ALA A 122 -10.13 -3.93 -0.19
N LEU A 123 -9.58 -2.85 -0.73
CA LEU A 123 -10.23 -2.08 -1.78
C LEU A 123 -10.26 -2.83 -3.12
N ALA A 124 -9.18 -3.55 -3.47
CA ALA A 124 -9.13 -4.38 -4.67
C ALA A 124 -10.18 -5.50 -4.65
N GLN A 125 -10.34 -6.18 -3.49
CA GLN A 125 -11.37 -7.18 -3.27
C GLN A 125 -12.78 -6.58 -3.44
N ARG A 126 -12.98 -5.38 -2.95
CA ARG A 126 -14.28 -4.68 -3.03
C ARG A 126 -14.62 -4.21 -4.44
N ILE A 127 -13.62 -3.76 -5.21
CA ILE A 127 -13.79 -3.27 -6.58
C ILE A 127 -13.98 -4.41 -7.59
N GLY A 128 -13.15 -5.45 -7.49
CA GLY A 128 -13.04 -6.50 -8.51
C GLY A 128 -13.16 -7.92 -7.97
N GLY A 129 -13.60 -8.13 -6.72
CA GLY A 129 -13.70 -9.45 -6.12
C GLY A 129 -12.36 -10.18 -6.11
N GLU A 130 -12.39 -11.49 -6.31
CA GLU A 130 -11.19 -12.33 -6.37
C GLU A 130 -10.23 -11.93 -7.49
N ALA A 131 -10.74 -11.52 -8.66
CA ALA A 131 -9.91 -11.09 -9.78
C ALA A 131 -9.17 -9.77 -9.47
N GLY A 132 -9.85 -8.82 -8.85
CA GLY A 132 -9.24 -7.56 -8.41
C GLY A 132 -8.17 -7.77 -7.34
N LEU A 133 -8.46 -8.64 -6.36
CA LEU A 133 -7.51 -8.99 -5.31
C LEU A 133 -6.28 -9.70 -5.88
N ALA A 134 -6.46 -10.67 -6.77
CA ALA A 134 -5.37 -11.40 -7.39
C ALA A 134 -4.48 -10.47 -8.23
N LEU A 135 -5.06 -9.57 -9.03
CA LEU A 135 -4.31 -8.58 -9.80
C LEU A 135 -3.52 -7.64 -8.88
N CYS A 136 -4.14 -7.12 -7.82
CA CYS A 136 -3.46 -6.28 -6.83
C CYS A 136 -2.33 -7.03 -6.13
N ALA A 137 -2.51 -8.33 -5.83
CA ALA A 137 -1.49 -9.17 -5.24
C ALA A 137 -0.29 -9.40 -6.18
N MET A 138 -0.54 -9.61 -7.48
CA MET A 138 0.52 -9.72 -8.50
C MET A 138 1.32 -8.40 -8.59
N LEU A 139 0.65 -7.26 -8.62
CA LEU A 139 1.32 -5.96 -8.58
C LEU A 139 2.18 -5.81 -7.32
N ALA A 140 1.61 -6.14 -6.16
CA ALA A 140 2.33 -6.07 -4.89
C ALA A 140 3.55 -7.00 -4.86
N GLY A 141 3.46 -8.20 -5.43
CA GLY A 141 4.55 -9.17 -5.51
C GLY A 141 5.80 -8.64 -6.20
N ILE A 142 5.63 -7.78 -7.20
CA ILE A 142 6.73 -7.13 -7.93
C ILE A 142 7.14 -5.82 -7.25
N ILE A 143 6.17 -5.01 -6.89
CA ILE A 143 6.41 -3.65 -6.40
C ILE A 143 6.97 -3.65 -4.97
N VAL A 144 6.52 -4.55 -4.08
CA VAL A 144 7.00 -4.59 -2.67
C VAL A 144 8.51 -4.80 -2.58
N PRO A 145 9.14 -5.76 -3.28
CA PRO A 145 10.59 -5.88 -3.31
C PRO A 145 11.26 -4.59 -3.81
N MET A 146 10.77 -4.00 -4.90
CA MET A 146 11.33 -2.80 -5.51
C MET A 146 11.33 -1.60 -4.54
N VAL A 147 10.19 -1.33 -3.89
CA VAL A 147 10.08 -0.21 -2.94
C VAL A 147 10.83 -0.47 -1.63
N ASN A 148 10.96 -1.74 -1.20
CA ASN A 148 11.76 -2.09 -0.04
C ASN A 148 13.25 -1.85 -0.30
N VAL A 149 13.77 -2.25 -1.46
CA VAL A 149 15.14 -1.95 -1.87
C VAL A 149 15.38 -0.44 -1.89
N ALA A 150 14.51 0.32 -2.55
CA ALA A 150 14.63 1.77 -2.62
C ALA A 150 14.60 2.45 -1.23
N ALA A 151 13.75 1.96 -0.31
CA ALA A 151 13.66 2.46 1.05
C ALA A 151 14.92 2.13 1.88
N VAL A 152 15.40 0.88 1.78
CA VAL A 152 16.64 0.45 2.46
C VAL A 152 17.84 1.22 1.95
N LEU A 153 17.97 1.44 0.64
CA LEU A 153 19.07 2.23 0.07
C LEU A 153 19.08 3.68 0.59
N ALA A 154 17.92 4.28 0.83
CA ALA A 154 17.84 5.60 1.43
C ALA A 154 18.32 5.62 2.88
N LEU A 155 17.99 4.59 3.66
CA LEU A 155 18.32 4.47 5.08
C LEU A 155 19.71 3.83 5.32
N ALA A 156 20.20 2.99 4.39
CA ALA A 156 21.38 2.13 4.56
C ALA A 156 22.73 2.86 4.53
N ARG A 157 22.75 4.16 4.33
CA ARG A 157 24.02 4.91 4.54
C ARG A 157 24.63 4.67 5.90
N ASN A 158 23.86 4.04 6.83
CA ASN A 158 24.26 3.74 8.21
C ASN A 158 24.06 2.27 8.64
N ALA A 159 23.56 1.36 7.80
CA ALA A 159 23.25 -0.02 8.19
C ALA A 159 23.78 -1.04 7.18
N GLY A 160 24.86 -1.74 7.54
CA GLY A 160 25.35 -2.91 6.79
C GLY A 160 24.38 -4.09 6.93
N GLY A 161 23.75 -4.54 5.84
CA GLY A 161 22.90 -5.73 5.83
C GLY A 161 22.42 -6.14 4.43
N GLY A 162 22.42 -7.46 4.17
CA GLY A 162 22.09 -8.05 2.88
C GLY A 162 20.62 -7.93 2.49
N TRP A 163 20.30 -7.03 1.59
CA TRP A 163 18.97 -6.78 1.06
C TRP A 163 18.30 -7.97 0.35
N TRP A 164 19.07 -8.86 -0.26
CA TRP A 164 18.58 -10.08 -0.89
C TRP A 164 17.86 -11.01 0.08
N ASN A 165 18.40 -11.19 1.29
CA ASN A 165 17.76 -12.01 2.32
C ASN A 165 16.42 -11.40 2.78
N ALA A 166 16.30 -10.09 2.79
CA ALA A 166 15.05 -9.40 3.15
C ALA A 166 13.95 -9.65 2.11
N ILE A 167 14.29 -9.72 0.82
CA ILE A 167 13.35 -10.03 -0.27
C ILE A 167 12.92 -11.50 -0.21
N LEU A 168 13.90 -12.43 -0.20
CA LEU A 168 13.65 -13.87 -0.23
C LEU A 168 12.93 -14.39 1.03
N ARG A 169 13.04 -13.66 2.14
CA ARG A 169 12.34 -14.00 3.40
C ARG A 169 11.03 -13.22 3.58
N ASN A 170 10.62 -12.41 2.58
CA ASN A 170 9.35 -11.70 2.66
C ASN A 170 8.18 -12.66 2.42
N PRO A 171 7.32 -12.91 3.43
CA PRO A 171 6.25 -13.90 3.33
C PRO A 171 5.22 -13.55 2.25
N LEU A 172 4.99 -12.26 1.97
CA LEU A 172 4.06 -11.82 0.93
C LEU A 172 4.61 -12.13 -0.46
N VAL A 173 5.92 -11.92 -0.67
CA VAL A 173 6.60 -12.26 -1.94
C VAL A 173 6.56 -13.77 -2.16
N MET A 174 6.89 -14.57 -1.14
CA MET A 174 6.88 -16.03 -1.23
C MET A 174 5.49 -16.58 -1.52
N ALA A 175 4.46 -16.06 -0.86
CA ALA A 175 3.07 -16.45 -1.10
C ALA A 175 2.60 -16.08 -2.51
N THR A 176 2.98 -14.88 -3.00
CA THR A 176 2.67 -14.43 -4.35
C THR A 176 3.33 -15.33 -5.40
N LEU A 177 4.64 -15.55 -5.28
CA LEU A 177 5.37 -16.42 -6.22
C LEU A 177 4.88 -17.86 -6.17
N GLY A 178 4.60 -18.39 -4.96
CA GLY A 178 4.02 -19.72 -4.78
C GLY A 178 2.61 -19.84 -5.41
N GLY A 179 1.78 -18.84 -5.24
CA GLY A 179 0.45 -18.77 -5.86
C GLY A 179 0.52 -18.70 -7.38
N MET A 180 1.45 -17.90 -7.94
CA MET A 180 1.68 -17.81 -9.39
C MET A 180 2.19 -19.13 -9.97
N ALA A 181 3.17 -19.75 -9.32
CA ALA A 181 3.69 -21.05 -9.74
C ALA A 181 2.61 -22.15 -9.67
N GLY A 182 1.84 -22.20 -8.57
CA GLY A 182 0.73 -23.14 -8.43
C GLY A 182 -0.35 -22.95 -9.49
N ASN A 183 -0.74 -21.70 -9.78
CA ASN A 183 -1.71 -21.37 -10.82
C ASN A 183 -1.20 -21.79 -12.20
N ALA A 184 0.04 -21.48 -12.56
CA ALA A 184 0.67 -21.87 -13.83
C ALA A 184 0.78 -23.37 -14.02
N LEU A 185 0.96 -24.13 -12.91
CA LEU A 185 1.01 -25.61 -12.91
C LEU A 185 -0.38 -26.26 -12.82
N GLY A 186 -1.47 -25.48 -12.74
CA GLY A 186 -2.81 -25.99 -12.57
C GLY A 186 -3.05 -26.71 -11.23
N LEU A 187 -2.36 -26.28 -10.16
CA LEU A 187 -2.43 -26.91 -8.85
C LEU A 187 -3.85 -26.75 -8.25
N VAL A 188 -4.50 -27.89 -7.99
CA VAL A 188 -5.78 -27.96 -7.29
C VAL A 188 -5.54 -28.50 -5.88
N LEU A 189 -5.87 -27.68 -4.88
CA LEU A 189 -5.72 -28.07 -3.48
C LEU A 189 -6.89 -28.96 -3.02
N PRO A 190 -6.66 -29.97 -2.18
CA PRO A 190 -7.73 -30.70 -1.51
C PRO A 190 -8.67 -29.76 -0.76
N GLU A 191 -9.97 -30.04 -0.79
CA GLU A 191 -11.01 -29.15 -0.20
C GLU A 191 -10.71 -28.73 1.26
N PRO A 192 -10.32 -29.61 2.20
CA PRO A 192 -10.04 -29.19 3.57
C PRO A 192 -8.90 -28.17 3.68
N VAL A 193 -7.86 -28.31 2.82
CA VAL A 193 -6.72 -27.39 2.77
C VAL A 193 -7.15 -26.04 2.19
N SER A 194 -7.86 -26.08 1.06
CA SER A 194 -8.40 -24.87 0.39
C SER A 194 -9.33 -24.10 1.33
N ALA A 195 -10.23 -24.80 2.03
CA ALA A 195 -11.16 -24.17 3.00
C ALA A 195 -10.40 -23.52 4.18
N SER A 196 -9.36 -24.19 4.70
CA SER A 196 -8.55 -23.64 5.79
C SER A 196 -7.79 -22.38 5.38
N ILE A 197 -7.15 -22.40 4.22
CA ILE A 197 -6.44 -21.22 3.68
C ILE A 197 -7.42 -20.08 3.41
N THR A 198 -8.61 -20.38 2.87
CA THR A 198 -9.66 -19.37 2.61
C THR A 198 -10.11 -18.70 3.90
N ARG A 199 -10.32 -19.46 5.00
CA ARG A 199 -10.70 -18.90 6.30
C ARG A 199 -9.63 -17.98 6.87
N LEU A 200 -8.35 -18.37 6.79
CA LEU A 200 -7.24 -17.52 7.19
C LEU A 200 -7.19 -16.23 6.36
N GLY A 201 -7.35 -16.37 5.05
CA GLY A 201 -7.36 -15.22 4.14
C GLY A 201 -8.51 -14.25 4.41
N THR A 202 -9.71 -14.75 4.71
CA THR A 202 -10.87 -13.89 5.05
C THR A 202 -10.62 -13.06 6.31
N ALA A 203 -9.95 -13.64 7.31
CA ALA A 203 -9.59 -12.90 8.52
C ALA A 203 -8.54 -11.80 8.27
N ALA A 204 -7.71 -11.92 7.23
CA ALA A 204 -6.59 -11.05 6.96
C ALA A 204 -7.00 -9.58 6.74
N LEU A 205 -8.04 -9.34 5.94
CA LEU A 205 -8.46 -7.98 5.57
C LEU A 205 -8.97 -7.19 6.77
N ALA A 206 -9.90 -7.76 7.53
CA ALA A 206 -10.46 -7.11 8.70
C ALA A 206 -9.39 -6.84 9.76
N THR A 207 -8.59 -7.86 10.12
CA THR A 207 -7.53 -7.70 11.11
C THR A 207 -6.42 -6.75 10.64
N GLY A 208 -6.08 -6.77 9.34
CA GLY A 208 -5.12 -5.84 8.74
C GLY A 208 -5.58 -4.39 8.86
N LEU A 209 -6.85 -4.09 8.57
CA LEU A 209 -7.39 -2.72 8.70
C LEU A 209 -7.43 -2.25 10.15
N LEU A 210 -7.74 -3.14 11.11
CA LEU A 210 -7.66 -2.84 12.54
C LEU A 210 -6.23 -2.45 12.96
N THR A 211 -5.20 -3.19 12.49
CA THR A 211 -3.80 -2.86 12.81
C THR A 211 -3.36 -1.54 12.19
N VAL A 212 -3.85 -1.20 10.99
CA VAL A 212 -3.63 0.14 10.39
C VAL A 212 -4.18 1.23 11.31
N GLY A 213 -5.42 1.09 11.78
CA GLY A 213 -6.05 2.03 12.70
C GLY A 213 -5.28 2.20 13.99
N ALA A 214 -4.86 1.09 14.60
CA ALA A 214 -4.05 1.10 15.81
C ALA A 214 -2.71 1.80 15.60
N GLY A 215 -2.11 1.66 14.42
CA GLY A 215 -0.86 2.33 14.05
C GLY A 215 -0.97 3.86 13.96
N LEU A 216 -2.16 4.42 13.79
CA LEU A 216 -2.37 5.88 13.75
C LEU A 216 -2.26 6.56 15.13
N VAL A 217 -2.17 5.81 16.22
CA VAL A 217 -2.05 6.35 17.60
C VAL A 217 -0.62 6.78 17.95
N ILE A 218 0.33 6.66 17.05
CA ILE A 218 1.70 7.05 17.33
C ILE A 218 1.73 8.52 17.75
N LYS A 219 2.01 8.77 19.04
CA LYS A 219 2.18 10.10 19.59
C LYS A 219 3.39 10.74 18.91
N SER A 220 3.11 11.62 17.97
CA SER A 220 4.12 12.46 17.35
C SER A 220 4.19 13.74 18.18
N GLU A 221 5.29 13.98 18.91
CA GLU A 221 5.56 15.32 19.40
C GLU A 221 5.63 16.29 18.22
N PRO A 222 5.11 17.53 18.37
CA PRO A 222 5.23 18.53 17.32
C PRO A 222 6.75 18.80 17.12
N ALA A 223 7.35 18.27 16.04
CA ALA A 223 8.65 18.79 15.65
C ALA A 223 8.46 20.26 15.32
N ALA A 224 9.23 21.12 15.97
CA ALA A 224 9.25 22.54 15.70
C ALA A 224 9.27 22.78 14.18
N GLY A 225 8.35 23.63 13.70
CA GLY A 225 8.07 23.82 12.28
C GLY A 225 9.22 24.48 11.53
N ASP A 226 10.25 23.71 11.23
CA ASP A 226 11.24 24.11 10.25
C ASP A 226 10.60 24.07 8.86
N ARG A 227 10.77 25.16 8.10
CA ARG A 227 10.26 25.28 6.72
C ARG A 227 10.71 24.12 5.83
N SER A 228 11.91 23.60 6.03
CA SER A 228 12.46 22.46 5.31
C SER A 228 11.64 21.19 5.55
N THR A 229 11.28 20.89 6.79
CA THR A 229 10.44 19.73 7.17
C THR A 229 9.04 19.84 6.58
N THR A 230 8.44 21.03 6.61
CA THR A 230 7.13 21.27 6.01
C THR A 230 7.15 21.07 4.49
N SER A 231 8.17 21.60 3.81
CA SER A 231 8.34 21.45 2.36
C SER A 231 8.51 19.99 1.95
N MET A 232 9.30 19.19 2.71
CA MET A 232 9.42 17.75 2.47
C MET A 232 8.09 17.01 2.68
N THR A 233 7.36 17.36 3.74
CA THR A 233 6.04 16.76 4.05
C THR A 233 5.08 16.97 2.88
N VAL A 234 4.98 18.21 2.40
CA VAL A 234 4.15 18.54 1.24
C VAL A 234 4.63 17.79 0.00
N TRP A 235 5.94 17.80 -0.28
CA TRP A 235 6.52 17.13 -1.43
C TRP A 235 6.18 15.64 -1.47
N PHE A 236 6.47 14.89 -0.41
CA PHE A 236 6.22 13.46 -0.35
C PHE A 236 4.73 13.13 -0.43
N THR A 237 3.89 13.93 0.21
CA THR A 237 2.43 13.76 0.18
C THR A 237 1.87 14.02 -1.22
N VAL A 238 2.33 15.07 -1.89
CA VAL A 238 1.95 15.40 -3.28
C VAL A 238 2.41 14.32 -4.24
N VAL A 239 3.67 13.87 -4.14
CA VAL A 239 4.16 12.76 -4.97
C VAL A 239 3.27 11.53 -4.77
N LYS A 240 2.99 11.17 -3.52
CA LYS A 240 2.25 9.94 -3.21
C LYS A 240 0.78 9.99 -3.60
N LEU A 241 0.06 11.05 -3.26
CA LEU A 241 -1.40 11.09 -3.39
C LEU A 241 -1.89 11.77 -4.67
N LEU A 242 -1.03 12.53 -5.36
CA LEU A 242 -1.41 13.25 -6.57
C LEU A 242 -0.59 12.81 -7.79
N LEU A 243 0.75 12.88 -7.74
CA LEU A 243 1.58 12.60 -8.92
C LEU A 243 1.58 11.13 -9.32
N MET A 244 1.72 10.21 -8.36
CA MET A 244 1.71 8.78 -8.68
C MET A 244 0.38 8.32 -9.30
N PRO A 245 -0.80 8.63 -8.76
CA PRO A 245 -2.04 8.24 -9.41
C PRO A 245 -2.31 9.01 -10.72
N ALA A 246 -1.82 10.25 -10.87
CA ALA A 246 -1.86 10.96 -12.14
C ALA A 246 -1.02 10.26 -13.21
N LEU A 247 0.18 9.79 -12.86
CA LEU A 247 1.02 8.99 -13.76
C LEU A 247 0.37 7.63 -14.08
N ALA A 248 -0.29 6.99 -13.12
CA ALA A 248 -1.06 5.78 -13.38
C ALA A 248 -2.22 6.04 -14.34
N MET A 249 -2.95 7.14 -14.16
CA MET A 249 -4.00 7.56 -15.08
C MET A 249 -3.44 7.80 -16.50
N LEU A 250 -2.32 8.50 -16.62
CA LEU A 250 -1.64 8.68 -17.89
C LEU A 250 -1.23 7.34 -18.51
N ALA A 251 -0.72 6.39 -17.73
CA ALA A 251 -0.38 5.06 -18.22
C ALA A 251 -1.60 4.33 -18.79
N THR A 252 -2.79 4.49 -18.20
CA THR A 252 -4.01 3.87 -18.72
C THR A 252 -4.49 4.43 -20.06
N THR A 253 -4.04 5.62 -20.45
CA THR A 253 -4.32 6.21 -21.77
C THR A 253 -3.31 5.79 -22.82
N LEU A 254 -2.07 5.48 -22.41
CA LEU A 254 -0.99 5.12 -23.32
C LEU A 254 -0.88 3.63 -23.60
N VAL A 255 -1.30 2.80 -22.63
CA VAL A 255 -1.16 1.34 -22.70
C VAL A 255 -2.55 0.71 -22.70
N PRO A 256 -2.88 -0.14 -23.69
CA PRO A 256 -4.15 -0.87 -23.70
C PRO A 256 -4.27 -1.80 -22.49
N MET A 257 -5.33 -1.63 -21.72
CA MET A 257 -5.62 -2.41 -20.51
C MET A 257 -7.12 -2.67 -20.40
N ALA A 258 -7.49 -3.81 -19.81
CA ALA A 258 -8.88 -4.09 -19.46
C ALA A 258 -9.42 -3.08 -18.43
N PRO A 259 -10.73 -2.84 -18.35
CA PRO A 259 -11.32 -1.88 -17.41
C PRO A 259 -10.93 -2.14 -15.95
N LEU A 260 -10.92 -3.40 -15.52
CA LEU A 260 -10.49 -3.78 -14.17
C LEU A 260 -9.01 -3.44 -13.94
N GLU A 261 -8.13 -3.73 -14.90
CA GLU A 261 -6.69 -3.45 -14.82
C GLU A 261 -6.41 -1.96 -14.65
N ARG A 262 -7.09 -1.10 -15.43
CA ARG A 262 -7.01 0.36 -15.30
C ARG A 262 -7.40 0.82 -13.89
N THR A 263 -8.53 0.33 -13.42
CA THR A 263 -9.05 0.70 -12.10
C THR A 263 -8.12 0.25 -10.99
N ILE A 264 -7.60 -0.99 -11.04
CA ILE A 264 -6.67 -1.51 -10.03
C ILE A 264 -5.33 -0.79 -10.07
N LEU A 265 -4.79 -0.44 -11.25
CA LEU A 265 -3.54 0.31 -11.37
C LEU A 265 -3.65 1.71 -10.73
N VAL A 266 -4.69 2.46 -11.07
CA VAL A 266 -4.92 3.81 -10.52
C VAL A 266 -5.20 3.73 -9.02
N MET A 267 -6.05 2.80 -8.60
CA MET A 267 -6.31 2.50 -7.19
C MET A 267 -5.01 2.22 -6.44
N PHE A 268 -4.17 1.32 -6.93
CA PHE A 268 -2.90 0.93 -6.32
C PHE A 268 -1.94 2.13 -6.15
N ALA A 269 -1.83 2.97 -7.18
CA ALA A 269 -1.02 4.19 -7.15
C ALA A 269 -1.55 5.23 -6.15
N ALA A 270 -2.88 5.33 -5.98
CA ALA A 270 -3.55 6.27 -5.09
C ALA A 270 -3.54 5.85 -3.61
N MET A 271 -3.09 4.62 -3.28
CA MET A 271 -3.07 4.14 -1.89
C MET A 271 -2.24 5.03 -0.97
N PRO A 272 -2.66 5.24 0.29
CA PRO A 272 -1.86 5.97 1.27
C PRO A 272 -0.54 5.26 1.55
N THR A 273 0.36 5.97 2.22
CA THR A 273 1.66 5.45 2.62
C THR A 273 1.55 4.24 3.56
N ALA A 274 2.45 3.27 3.42
CA ALA A 274 2.52 2.09 4.28
C ALA A 274 2.85 2.45 5.73
N SER A 275 2.09 1.90 6.70
CA SER A 275 2.40 2.03 8.14
C SER A 275 3.77 1.45 8.51
N THR A 276 4.20 0.41 7.82
CA THR A 276 5.51 -0.22 7.99
C THR A 276 6.71 0.70 7.69
N CYS A 277 6.49 1.87 7.05
CA CYS A 277 7.54 2.90 6.87
C CYS A 277 8.10 3.38 8.21
N TYR A 278 7.24 3.56 9.21
CA TYR A 278 7.65 3.93 10.57
C TYR A 278 8.58 2.87 11.19
N ILE A 279 8.20 1.60 11.09
CA ILE A 279 8.98 0.49 11.66
C ILE A 279 10.36 0.43 11.02
N LEU A 280 10.42 0.56 9.68
CA LEU A 280 11.69 0.51 8.97
C LEU A 280 12.59 1.69 9.36
N ALA A 281 12.06 2.92 9.39
CA ALA A 281 12.80 4.11 9.79
C ALA A 281 13.36 3.96 11.21
N THR A 282 12.53 3.56 12.18
CA THR A 282 12.94 3.38 13.58
C THR A 282 14.02 2.30 13.73
N ARG A 283 13.86 1.14 13.07
CA ARG A 283 14.81 0.03 13.13
C ARG A 283 16.19 0.37 12.52
N MET A 284 16.21 1.29 11.55
CA MET A 284 17.43 1.71 10.86
C MET A 284 18.00 3.04 11.42
N GLY A 285 17.56 3.48 12.60
CA GLY A 285 18.08 4.67 13.27
C GLY A 285 17.66 6.00 12.63
N GLY A 286 16.57 6.01 11.89
CA GLY A 286 15.99 7.20 11.26
C GLY A 286 14.97 7.93 12.16
N ASP A 287 14.42 9.03 11.66
CA ASP A 287 13.38 9.83 12.31
C ASP A 287 12.00 9.16 12.20
N GLY A 288 11.72 8.20 13.10
CA GLY A 288 10.44 7.50 13.14
C GLY A 288 9.26 8.43 13.42
N ALA A 289 9.44 9.45 14.28
CA ALA A 289 8.36 10.39 14.62
C ALA A 289 7.91 11.20 13.39
N TYR A 290 8.85 11.63 12.57
CA TYR A 290 8.56 12.30 11.30
C TYR A 290 7.80 11.39 10.34
N VAL A 291 8.26 10.14 10.18
CA VAL A 291 7.59 9.17 9.31
C VAL A 291 6.17 8.84 9.80
N ALA A 292 5.96 8.69 11.10
CA ALA A 292 4.64 8.47 11.67
C ALA A 292 3.63 9.57 11.29
N ARG A 293 4.07 10.83 11.29
CA ARG A 293 3.24 11.97 10.84
C ARG A 293 2.90 11.87 9.37
N LEU A 294 3.88 11.56 8.51
CA LEU A 294 3.66 11.39 7.07
C LEU A 294 2.66 10.28 6.80
N VAL A 295 2.76 9.15 7.50
CA VAL A 295 1.81 8.03 7.39
C VAL A 295 0.41 8.48 7.78
N THR A 296 0.26 9.13 8.93
CA THR A 296 -1.06 9.62 9.41
C THR A 296 -1.65 10.65 8.45
N LEU A 297 -0.85 11.63 8.01
CA LEU A 297 -1.28 12.66 7.08
C LEU A 297 -1.74 12.05 5.75
N SER A 298 -0.94 11.13 5.18
CA SER A 298 -1.29 10.48 3.92
C SER A 298 -2.55 9.62 4.06
N MET A 299 -2.74 8.95 5.21
CA MET A 299 -3.94 8.15 5.47
C MET A 299 -5.19 9.03 5.55
N VAL A 300 -5.15 10.12 6.29
CA VAL A 300 -6.28 11.07 6.40
C VAL A 300 -6.57 11.71 5.05
N ALA A 301 -5.56 12.20 4.34
CA ALA A 301 -5.73 12.83 3.03
C ALA A 301 -6.25 11.84 1.98
N SER A 302 -5.90 10.55 2.08
CA SER A 302 -6.36 9.51 1.15
C SER A 302 -7.88 9.28 1.21
N LEU A 303 -8.53 9.58 2.34
CA LEU A 303 -10.00 9.50 2.45
C LEU A 303 -10.71 10.42 1.42
N ALA A 304 -10.07 11.52 1.05
CA ALA A 304 -10.59 12.43 0.01
C ALA A 304 -10.01 12.10 -1.37
N THR A 305 -8.70 11.80 -1.48
CA THR A 305 -8.04 11.65 -2.78
C THR A 305 -8.36 10.34 -3.48
N VAL A 306 -8.48 9.21 -2.76
CA VAL A 306 -8.77 7.91 -3.35
C VAL A 306 -10.14 7.88 -4.04
N PRO A 307 -11.25 8.34 -3.42
CA PRO A 307 -12.54 8.41 -4.11
C PRO A 307 -12.52 9.24 -5.39
N VAL A 308 -11.79 10.36 -5.37
CA VAL A 308 -11.66 11.24 -6.56
C VAL A 308 -10.96 10.49 -7.70
N TRP A 309 -9.82 9.85 -7.44
CA TRP A 309 -9.09 9.10 -8.46
C TRP A 309 -9.90 7.93 -9.02
N LEU A 310 -10.63 7.22 -8.16
CA LEU A 310 -11.50 6.11 -8.59
C LEU A 310 -12.71 6.60 -9.39
N ALA A 311 -13.22 7.78 -9.10
CA ALA A 311 -14.30 8.38 -9.89
C ALA A 311 -13.82 8.86 -11.27
N LEU A 312 -12.56 9.26 -11.39
CA LEU A 312 -11.95 9.71 -12.66
C LEU A 312 -11.60 8.55 -13.60
N VAL A 313 -11.25 7.37 -13.08
CA VAL A 313 -10.83 6.22 -13.90
C VAL A 313 -11.99 5.39 -14.40
N ARG A 314 -13.15 5.46 -13.74
CA ARG A 314 -14.41 4.78 -14.16
C ARG A 314 -15.16 5.59 -15.19
#